data_ee01d8737eb9add67549713ba107320f
#
_entry.id   ee01d8737eb9add67549713ba107320f
#
_cell.length_a   1.000
_cell.length_b   1.000
_cell.length_c   1.000
_cell.angle_alpha   90.00
_cell.angle_beta   90.00
_cell.angle_gamma   90.00
#
_symmetry.space_group_name_H-M   'P 1'
#
loop_
_entity.id
_entity.type
_entity.pdbx_description
1 polymer ?
#
loop_
_entity_poly.entity_id
_entity_poly.type
_entity_poly.pdbx_seq_one_letter_code
_entity_poly.pdbx_strand_id
1 'polypeptide(L)' 'MQIGDRIKVIDQEIYGLIVHDFGNEVVIEDEDAETDDNTLCFKKSEVEEIENGTK' A
#
# COMPACT_ATOMS: atom_id res chain seq x y z
N MET A 1 4.56 5.99 7.84
CA MET A 1 4.51 5.04 6.73
C MET A 1 5.91 4.72 6.28
N GLN A 2 6.22 3.47 6.19
CA GLN A 2 7.55 3.02 5.83
C GLN A 2 7.43 1.90 4.83
N ILE A 3 8.50 1.66 4.09
CA ILE A 3 8.55 0.52 3.19
C ILE A 3 8.35 -0.75 3.99
N GLY A 4 7.48 -1.61 3.50
CA GLY A 4 7.12 -2.84 4.18
C GLY A 4 5.86 -2.75 5.00
N ASP A 5 5.34 -1.55 5.24
CA ASP A 5 4.09 -1.39 5.98
C ASP A 5 2.91 -1.80 5.10
N ARG A 6 1.93 -2.39 5.75
CA ARG A 6 0.71 -2.77 5.05
C ARG A 6 -0.27 -1.61 5.11
N ILE A 7 -0.88 -1.33 3.97
CA ILE A 7 -1.84 -0.22 3.88
C ILE A 7 -3.09 -0.66 3.14
N LYS A 8 -4.12 0.15 3.28
CA LYS A 8 -5.37 -0.01 2.55
C LYS A 8 -5.68 1.30 1.85
N VAL A 9 -6.14 1.23 0.61
CA VAL A 9 -6.62 2.42 -0.10
C VAL A 9 -7.99 2.78 0.45
N ILE A 10 -8.15 4.04 0.86
CA ILE A 10 -9.30 4.46 1.65
C ILE A 10 -10.62 4.26 0.91
N ASP A 11 -10.66 4.64 -0.36
CA ASP A 11 -11.89 4.59 -1.13
C ASP A 11 -12.10 3.28 -1.87
N GLN A 12 -11.20 2.35 -1.72
CA GLN A 12 -11.25 1.09 -2.46
C GLN A 12 -10.84 -0.03 -1.54
N GLU A 13 -11.20 -1.24 -1.90
CA GLU A 13 -10.80 -2.39 -1.12
C GLU A 13 -9.51 -2.97 -1.68
N ILE A 14 -8.50 -2.14 -1.73
CA ILE A 14 -7.18 -2.54 -2.21
C ILE A 14 -6.22 -2.53 -1.03
N TYR A 15 -5.54 -3.62 -0.82
CA TYR A 15 -4.56 -3.77 0.24
C TYR A 15 -3.21 -4.07 -0.38
N GLY A 16 -2.16 -3.56 0.20
CA GLY A 16 -0.83 -3.80 -0.32
C GLY A 16 0.25 -3.40 0.65
N LEU A 17 1.47 -3.70 0.26
CA LEU A 17 2.65 -3.33 1.03
C LEU A 17 3.36 -2.20 0.32
N ILE A 18 3.86 -1.26 1.11
CA ILE A 18 4.61 -0.13 0.56
C ILE A 18 5.97 -0.64 0.09
N VAL A 19 6.27 -0.40 -1.18
CA VAL A 19 7.56 -0.78 -1.75
C VAL A 19 8.43 0.44 -2.06
N HIS A 20 7.82 1.63 -2.16
CA HIS A 20 8.58 2.87 -2.32
C HIS A 20 7.85 3.99 -1.59
N ASP A 21 8.61 4.95 -1.08
CA ASP A 21 8.09 6.11 -0.38
C ASP A 21 8.73 7.34 -0.98
N PHE A 22 7.92 8.17 -1.62
CA PHE A 22 8.41 9.37 -2.30
C PHE A 22 8.06 10.65 -1.54
N GLY A 23 7.69 10.53 -0.28
CA GLY A 23 7.35 11.70 0.52
C GLY A 23 5.85 11.94 0.53
N ASN A 24 5.31 12.44 -0.56
CA ASN A 24 3.87 12.70 -0.66
C ASN A 24 3.10 11.52 -1.19
N GLU A 25 3.79 10.61 -1.85
CA GLU A 25 3.17 9.47 -2.51
C GLU A 25 3.90 8.21 -2.14
N VAL A 26 3.20 7.11 -2.22
CA VAL A 26 3.79 5.80 -1.99
C VAL A 26 3.44 4.88 -3.14
N VAL A 27 4.32 3.95 -3.43
CA VAL A 27 4.04 2.88 -4.37
C VAL A 27 3.81 1.63 -3.55
N ILE A 28 2.72 0.96 -3.82
CA ILE A 28 2.37 -0.26 -3.09
C ILE A 28 2.29 -1.42 -4.06
N GLU A 29 2.42 -2.61 -3.51
CA GLU A 29 2.27 -3.85 -4.26
C GLU A 29 0.95 -4.48 -3.84
N ASP A 30 0.02 -4.63 -4.79
CA ASP A 30 -1.32 -5.15 -4.53
C ASP A 30 -1.23 -6.62 -4.14
N GLU A 31 -1.75 -6.95 -2.99
CA GLU A 31 -1.69 -8.32 -2.48
C GLU A 31 -2.52 -9.30 -3.29
N ASP A 32 -3.55 -8.80 -3.96
CA ASP A 32 -4.46 -9.65 -4.69
C ASP A 32 -4.15 -9.76 -6.17
N ALA A 33 -3.13 -9.05 -6.63
CA ALA A 33 -2.80 -9.09 -8.04
C ALA A 33 -2.18 -10.44 -8.40
N GLU A 34 -2.56 -10.94 -9.56
CA GLU A 34 -2.08 -12.23 -10.01
C GLU A 34 -0.90 -12.13 -10.95
N THR A 35 -0.45 -10.91 -11.25
CA THR A 35 0.64 -10.70 -12.19
C THR A 35 1.80 -10.05 -11.46
N ASP A 36 2.96 -10.11 -12.08
CA ASP A 36 4.15 -9.47 -11.51
C ASP A 36 4.06 -7.96 -11.58
N ASP A 37 3.19 -7.43 -12.43
CA ASP A 37 3.09 -5.99 -12.62
C ASP A 37 1.93 -5.46 -11.79
N ASN A 38 2.10 -5.52 -10.49
CA ASN A 38 1.03 -5.24 -9.55
C ASN A 38 1.30 -4.04 -8.66
N THR A 39 2.16 -3.11 -9.10
CA THR A 39 2.45 -1.93 -8.30
C THR A 39 1.53 -0.79 -8.67
N LEU A 40 1.11 -0.06 -7.65
CA LEU A 40 0.20 1.08 -7.80
C LEU A 40 0.76 2.24 -7.00
N CYS A 41 0.55 3.44 -7.52
CA CYS A 41 1.04 4.65 -6.86
C CYS A 41 -0.16 5.45 -6.35
N PHE A 42 -0.12 5.80 -5.06
CA PHE A 42 -1.18 6.58 -4.44
C PHE A 42 -0.57 7.68 -3.60
N LYS A 43 -1.33 8.75 -3.41
CA LYS A 43 -0.94 9.77 -2.44
C LYS A 43 -1.14 9.23 -1.04
N LYS A 44 -0.30 9.67 -0.11
CA LYS A 44 -0.42 9.22 1.27
C LYS A 44 -1.79 9.54 1.87
N SER A 45 -2.42 10.62 1.41
CA SER A 45 -3.74 10.96 1.90
C SER A 45 -4.83 10.02 1.40
N GLU A 46 -4.52 9.18 0.42
CA GLU A 46 -5.48 8.25 -0.15
C GLU A 46 -5.37 6.85 0.42
N VAL A 47 -4.40 6.63 1.29
CA VAL A 47 -4.18 5.32 1.89
C VAL A 47 -4.07 5.47 3.40
N GLU A 48 -4.31 4.39 4.11
CA GLU A 48 -4.16 4.38 5.55
C GLU A 48 -3.38 3.14 5.95
N GLU A 49 -2.61 3.29 7.02
CA GLU A 49 -1.87 2.16 7.55
C GLU A 49 -2.82 1.25 8.31
N ILE A 50 -2.63 -0.04 8.15
CA ILE A 50 -3.40 -1.00 8.91
C ILE A 50 -2.43 -1.83 9.74
N GLU A 51 -2.88 -2.20 10.92
CA GLU A 51 -2.06 -3.02 11.79
C GLU A 51 -1.91 -4.40 11.20
N ASN A 52 -0.74 -4.97 11.40
CA ASN A 52 -0.49 -6.30 10.88
C ASN A 52 -1.24 -7.38 11.62
N GLY A 53 -1.78 -7.08 12.72
CA GLY A 53 -2.56 -8.05 13.44
C GLY A 53 -1.76 -9.19 14.02
N THR A 54 -0.50 -9.00 14.10
CA THR A 54 0.30 -10.03 14.66
C THR A 54 0.28 -9.95 16.09
N LYS A 55 0.06 -10.36 16.19
CA LYS A 55 0.28 -10.16 17.37
C LYS A 55 0.39 -10.98 17.76
#